data_f6ce1d8ccd8340ae243137c543314271
#
_entry.id   f6ce1d8ccd8340ae243137c543314271
#
_cell.length_a   1.000
_cell.length_b   1.000
_cell.length_c   1.000
_cell.angle_alpha   90.00
_cell.angle_beta   90.00
_cell.angle_gamma   90.00
#
_symmetry.space_group_name_H-M   'P 1'
#
loop_
_entity.id
_entity.type
_entity.pdbx_description
1 polymer ?
#
loop_
_entity_poly.entity_id
_entity_poly.type
_entity_poly.pdbx_seq_one_letter_code
_entity_poly.pdbx_strand_id
1 'polypeptide(L)'
;MKAGDSYKYLGRGANATLFPNSRFSLFGIKIIGDGSNQTKTGAQTIPYLGTDQKGAPNYLPDVLKTMVAAVKAAGWPIQIHCNGDATIDYALDAIEAAYGANSGTGVNRIEHSTLARPDQLKRMKTLGVEPTFLMNHVFFYGAAYRDQLFGPERAAFMDPAGACVREGLPFTLHTDGPCSPLGTLRLIQTAVTRRCIVDNSIVGPDQAIAVEEAIRAVTSQAAAQIGQAKRIGTLETGKEADLVILGKDPFKVPPDEIMKIKVSETWVSGEKIFG
;
A
#
# COMPACT_ATOMS: atom_id res chain seq x y z
N MET A 1 16.58 11.27 -5.14
CA MET A 1 17.67 10.46 -5.77
C MET A 1 17.43 10.49 -7.27
N LYS A 2 18.40 10.90 -8.07
CA LYS A 2 18.23 10.89 -9.54
C LYS A 2 18.20 9.44 -10.03
N ALA A 3 17.39 9.14 -11.04
CA ALA A 3 17.24 7.77 -11.56
C ALA A 3 18.57 7.05 -11.86
N GLY A 4 19.65 7.79 -12.16
CA GLY A 4 21.01 7.24 -12.37
C GLY A 4 21.75 6.79 -11.11
N ASP A 5 21.29 7.16 -9.90
CA ASP A 5 21.99 6.80 -8.66
C ASP A 5 21.55 5.46 -8.07
N SER A 6 20.37 4.96 -8.47
CA SER A 6 19.86 3.66 -7.99
C SER A 6 20.75 2.48 -8.41
N TYR A 7 21.41 2.56 -9.55
CA TYR A 7 22.34 1.51 -10.02
C TYR A 7 23.52 1.27 -9.09
N LYS A 8 23.94 2.28 -8.32
CA LYS A 8 25.07 2.15 -7.36
C LYS A 8 24.78 1.19 -6.20
N TYR A 9 23.49 0.92 -5.95
CA TYR A 9 23.04 0.11 -4.82
C TYR A 9 22.56 -1.27 -5.23
N LEU A 10 22.31 -1.53 -6.53
CA LEU A 10 21.79 -2.79 -7.02
C LEU A 10 22.63 -4.02 -6.62
N GLY A 11 23.92 -3.87 -6.51
CA GLY A 11 24.83 -4.96 -6.12
C GLY A 11 24.90 -5.26 -4.61
N ARG A 12 24.22 -4.48 -3.75
CA ARG A 12 24.34 -4.64 -2.29
C ARG A 12 23.33 -5.60 -1.66
N GLY A 13 22.29 -5.97 -2.40
CA GLY A 13 21.20 -6.84 -1.91
C GLY A 13 20.20 -6.12 -0.99
N ALA A 14 19.02 -6.73 -0.86
CA ALA A 14 17.96 -6.22 0.00
C ALA A 14 18.38 -6.21 1.48
N ASN A 15 17.92 -5.21 2.22
CA ASN A 15 18.23 -4.97 3.63
C ASN A 15 19.73 -4.71 3.95
N ALA A 16 20.55 -4.42 2.94
CA ALA A 16 21.92 -4.00 3.19
C ALA A 16 21.95 -2.68 3.98
N THR A 17 22.68 -2.67 5.09
CA THR A 17 22.94 -1.45 5.85
C THR A 17 23.91 -0.58 5.06
N LEU A 18 23.47 0.61 4.66
CA LEU A 18 24.28 1.55 3.88
C LEU A 18 25.36 2.25 4.71
N PHE A 19 25.08 2.44 5.99
CA PHE A 19 25.96 3.13 6.91
C PHE A 19 26.18 2.27 8.15
N PRO A 20 27.43 2.12 8.64
CA PRO A 20 27.73 1.43 9.90
C PRO A 20 26.88 2.02 11.03
N ASN A 21 26.33 1.16 11.89
CA ASN A 21 25.49 1.53 13.05
C ASN A 21 24.19 2.31 12.71
N SER A 22 23.78 2.35 11.44
CA SER A 22 22.51 2.97 11.03
C SER A 22 21.36 1.97 11.07
N ARG A 23 20.19 2.43 11.52
CA ARG A 23 18.92 1.69 11.36
C ARG A 23 18.35 1.81 9.95
N PHE A 24 18.99 2.59 9.06
CA PHE A 24 18.58 2.76 7.68
C PHE A 24 19.07 1.59 6.82
N SER A 25 18.14 0.95 6.12
CA SER A 25 18.46 -0.08 5.13
C SER A 25 17.67 0.14 3.85
N LEU A 26 18.22 -0.34 2.73
CA LEU A 26 17.45 -0.41 1.47
C LEU A 26 16.72 -1.74 1.43
N PHE A 27 15.40 -1.67 1.23
CA PHE A 27 14.56 -2.87 1.17
C PHE A 27 14.36 -3.37 -0.25
N GLY A 28 14.08 -2.48 -1.21
CA GLY A 28 13.71 -2.88 -2.56
C GLY A 28 13.83 -1.75 -3.58
N ILE A 29 13.48 -2.06 -4.81
CA ILE A 29 13.46 -1.09 -5.93
C ILE A 29 12.01 -0.73 -6.24
N LYS A 30 11.71 0.58 -6.26
CA LYS A 30 10.38 1.10 -6.66
C LYS A 30 10.41 1.59 -8.11
N ILE A 31 9.46 1.11 -8.91
CA ILE A 31 9.16 1.59 -10.26
C ILE A 31 7.84 2.38 -10.20
N ILE A 32 7.80 3.52 -10.86
CA ILE A 32 6.57 4.33 -10.98
C ILE A 32 5.87 3.95 -12.29
N GLY A 33 4.88 3.06 -12.19
CA GLY A 33 4.21 2.46 -13.34
C GLY A 33 3.27 3.41 -14.09
N ASP A 34 2.57 4.30 -13.38
CA ASP A 34 1.69 5.33 -13.93
C ASP A 34 1.67 6.59 -13.08
N GLY A 35 0.75 7.50 -13.36
CA GLY A 35 0.54 8.72 -12.61
C GLY A 35 -0.52 8.60 -11.50
N SER A 36 -1.21 9.71 -11.19
CA SER A 36 -2.26 9.74 -10.18
C SER A 36 -3.67 9.80 -10.79
N ASN A 37 -4.64 9.25 -10.06
CA ASN A 37 -6.03 9.29 -10.48
C ASN A 37 -6.62 10.71 -10.40
N GLN A 38 -6.19 11.52 -9.43
CA GLN A 38 -6.65 12.90 -9.24
C GLN A 38 -6.30 13.79 -10.44
N THR A 39 -5.18 13.54 -11.10
CA THR A 39 -4.74 14.26 -12.30
C THR A 39 -5.14 13.54 -13.62
N LYS A 40 -5.90 12.45 -13.53
CA LYS A 40 -6.32 11.59 -14.66
C LYS A 40 -5.15 11.02 -15.47
N THR A 41 -4.00 10.79 -14.79
CA THR A 41 -2.80 10.21 -15.40
C THR A 41 -2.56 8.75 -14.99
N GLY A 42 -3.29 8.21 -14.01
CA GLY A 42 -3.35 6.77 -13.73
C GLY A 42 -3.98 6.03 -14.92
N ALA A 43 -3.33 4.96 -15.40
CA ALA A 43 -3.79 4.25 -16.60
C ALA A 43 -4.97 3.33 -16.32
N GLN A 44 -6.12 3.61 -16.92
CA GLN A 44 -7.39 2.92 -16.70
C GLN A 44 -7.81 2.07 -17.90
N THR A 45 -8.45 0.94 -17.66
CA THR A 45 -9.11 0.16 -18.73
C THR A 45 -10.38 0.85 -19.22
N ILE A 46 -11.10 1.50 -18.34
CA ILE A 46 -12.32 2.28 -18.61
C ILE A 46 -12.00 3.78 -18.43
N PRO A 47 -12.43 4.67 -19.34
CA PRO A 47 -12.17 6.11 -19.23
C PRO A 47 -12.59 6.71 -17.89
N TYR A 48 -11.98 7.81 -17.52
CA TYR A 48 -12.44 8.65 -16.42
C TYR A 48 -13.85 9.19 -16.71
N LEU A 49 -14.64 9.36 -15.66
CA LEU A 49 -16.05 9.77 -15.76
C LEU A 49 -16.22 11.01 -16.64
N GLY A 50 -17.15 10.92 -17.61
CA GLY A 50 -17.49 12.02 -18.51
C GLY A 50 -16.40 12.42 -19.50
N THR A 51 -15.41 11.56 -19.74
CA THR A 51 -14.31 11.80 -20.67
C THR A 51 -13.95 10.56 -21.48
N ASP A 52 -13.14 10.74 -22.54
CA ASP A 52 -12.50 9.64 -23.27
C ASP A 52 -11.07 9.35 -22.76
N GLN A 53 -10.63 10.07 -21.73
CA GLN A 53 -9.28 9.94 -21.17
C GLN A 53 -9.17 8.68 -20.31
N LYS A 54 -8.09 7.93 -20.51
CA LYS A 54 -7.78 6.73 -19.73
C LYS A 54 -6.49 6.86 -18.93
N GLY A 55 -5.79 8.00 -19.01
CA GLY A 55 -4.42 8.11 -18.54
C GLY A 55 -3.47 7.25 -19.40
N ALA A 56 -2.24 7.08 -18.96
CA ALA A 56 -1.27 6.27 -19.67
C ALA A 56 -0.25 5.67 -18.68
N PRO A 57 0.29 4.46 -18.94
CA PRO A 57 1.41 3.93 -18.19
C PRO A 57 2.67 4.75 -18.52
N ASN A 58 3.59 4.86 -17.56
CA ASN A 58 4.88 5.54 -17.76
C ASN A 58 5.84 4.74 -18.64
N TYR A 59 5.60 3.43 -18.76
CA TYR A 59 6.41 2.50 -19.55
C TYR A 59 5.53 1.61 -20.40
N LEU A 60 5.98 1.32 -21.62
CA LEU A 60 5.37 0.26 -22.43
C LEU A 60 5.53 -1.10 -21.73
N PRO A 61 4.60 -2.06 -21.91
CA PRO A 61 4.62 -3.34 -21.20
C PRO A 61 5.95 -4.10 -21.29
N ASP A 62 6.58 -4.13 -22.47
CA ASP A 62 7.86 -4.84 -22.65
C ASP A 62 9.04 -4.14 -21.96
N VAL A 63 9.00 -2.80 -21.89
CA VAL A 63 9.99 -2.03 -21.12
C VAL A 63 9.85 -2.35 -19.63
N LEU A 64 8.61 -2.36 -19.11
CA LEU A 64 8.34 -2.71 -17.72
C LEU A 64 8.79 -4.14 -17.40
N LYS A 65 8.51 -5.11 -18.26
CA LYS A 65 9.01 -6.51 -18.12
C LYS A 65 10.53 -6.56 -18.03
N THR A 66 11.23 -5.82 -18.90
CA THR A 66 12.71 -5.75 -18.89
C THR A 66 13.22 -5.17 -17.56
N MET A 67 12.60 -4.09 -17.08
CA MET A 67 12.98 -3.46 -15.80
C MET A 67 12.76 -4.40 -14.62
N VAL A 68 11.61 -5.08 -14.54
CA VAL A 68 11.31 -6.04 -13.47
C VAL A 68 12.26 -7.23 -13.50
N ALA A 69 12.57 -7.75 -14.69
CA ALA A 69 13.57 -8.83 -14.85
C ALA A 69 14.96 -8.42 -14.35
N ALA A 70 15.38 -7.17 -14.62
CA ALA A 70 16.65 -6.64 -14.13
C ALA A 70 16.69 -6.50 -12.61
N VAL A 71 15.59 -6.05 -11.99
CA VAL A 71 15.45 -5.96 -10.54
C VAL A 71 15.56 -7.34 -9.89
N LYS A 72 14.84 -8.33 -10.44
CA LYS A 72 14.95 -9.72 -9.98
C LYS A 72 16.37 -10.28 -10.12
N ALA A 73 17.00 -10.09 -11.28
CA ALA A 73 18.36 -10.56 -11.53
C ALA A 73 19.36 -9.98 -10.53
N ALA A 74 19.12 -8.76 -10.06
CA ALA A 74 19.93 -8.10 -9.03
C ALA A 74 19.57 -8.54 -7.59
N GLY A 75 18.59 -9.44 -7.39
CA GLY A 75 18.20 -9.99 -6.08
C GLY A 75 17.38 -9.04 -5.21
N TRP A 76 16.69 -8.06 -5.81
CA TRP A 76 15.88 -7.10 -5.06
C TRP A 76 14.39 -7.41 -5.11
N PRO A 77 13.65 -7.21 -4.00
CA PRO A 77 12.20 -7.06 -4.06
C PRO A 77 11.79 -5.89 -4.94
N ILE A 78 10.65 -6.04 -5.62
CA ILE A 78 10.09 -5.02 -6.50
C ILE A 78 8.82 -4.40 -5.91
N GLN A 79 8.71 -3.08 -5.98
CA GLN A 79 7.50 -2.34 -5.69
C GLN A 79 7.12 -1.55 -6.94
N ILE A 80 5.88 -1.68 -7.40
CA ILE A 80 5.41 -0.97 -8.60
C ILE A 80 4.22 -0.10 -8.22
N HIS A 81 4.37 1.22 -8.39
CA HIS A 81 3.28 2.17 -8.24
C HIS A 81 2.27 1.97 -9.37
N CYS A 82 1.03 1.66 -9.03
CA CYS A 82 -0.07 1.49 -9.96
C CYS A 82 -1.37 2.05 -9.37
N ASN A 83 -1.78 3.22 -9.83
CA ASN A 83 -3.08 3.80 -9.47
C ASN A 83 -4.20 3.33 -10.39
N GLY A 84 -3.89 3.06 -11.65
CA GLY A 84 -4.85 2.59 -12.63
C GLY A 84 -4.85 1.07 -12.78
N ASP A 85 -6.02 0.53 -13.04
CA ASP A 85 -6.22 -0.92 -13.21
C ASP A 85 -5.49 -1.49 -14.43
N ALA A 86 -5.33 -0.71 -15.52
CA ALA A 86 -4.54 -1.15 -16.67
C ALA A 86 -3.05 -1.29 -16.32
N THR A 87 -2.49 -0.40 -15.50
CA THR A 87 -1.10 -0.51 -15.06
C THR A 87 -0.90 -1.68 -14.12
N ILE A 88 -1.90 -2.02 -13.30
CA ILE A 88 -1.86 -3.22 -12.46
C ILE A 88 -1.72 -4.48 -13.33
N ASP A 89 -2.45 -4.60 -14.44
CA ASP A 89 -2.29 -5.72 -15.38
C ASP A 89 -0.86 -5.83 -15.91
N TYR A 90 -0.29 -4.71 -16.38
CA TYR A 90 1.09 -4.70 -16.89
C TYR A 90 2.13 -5.04 -15.82
N ALA A 91 1.92 -4.57 -14.59
CA ALA A 91 2.79 -4.89 -13.47
C ALA A 91 2.74 -6.37 -13.10
N LEU A 92 1.54 -6.95 -13.04
CA LEU A 92 1.36 -8.38 -12.77
C LEU A 92 1.94 -9.25 -13.90
N ASP A 93 1.77 -8.85 -15.17
CA ASP A 93 2.39 -9.55 -16.32
C ASP A 93 3.92 -9.51 -16.23
N ALA A 94 4.49 -8.37 -15.84
CA ALA A 94 5.93 -8.23 -15.70
C ALA A 94 6.49 -9.06 -14.53
N ILE A 95 5.79 -9.08 -13.41
CA ILE A 95 6.16 -9.88 -12.23
C ILE A 95 6.04 -11.37 -12.56
N GLU A 96 4.94 -11.81 -13.17
CA GLU A 96 4.73 -13.20 -13.54
C GLU A 96 5.79 -13.70 -14.54
N ALA A 97 6.10 -12.89 -15.56
CA ALA A 97 7.14 -13.21 -16.53
C ALA A 97 8.53 -13.34 -15.89
N ALA A 98 8.83 -12.50 -14.89
CA ALA A 98 10.12 -12.51 -14.23
C ALA A 98 10.21 -13.61 -13.15
N TYR A 99 9.21 -13.73 -12.26
CA TYR A 99 9.26 -14.55 -11.05
C TYR A 99 8.51 -15.89 -11.18
N GLY A 100 7.64 -16.04 -12.18
CA GLY A 100 6.75 -17.18 -12.33
C GLY A 100 5.58 -17.14 -11.33
N ALA A 101 4.78 -18.20 -11.32
CA ALA A 101 3.75 -18.41 -10.33
C ALA A 101 4.40 -18.52 -8.94
N ASN A 102 3.80 -17.88 -7.93
CA ASN A 102 4.29 -17.88 -6.58
C ASN A 102 5.67 -17.18 -6.44
N SER A 103 5.71 -15.89 -6.78
CA SER A 103 6.94 -15.05 -6.69
C SER A 103 7.52 -14.94 -5.27
N GLY A 104 6.92 -15.66 -4.33
CA GLY A 104 7.35 -15.87 -2.92
C GLY A 104 6.94 -14.73 -2.01
N THR A 105 6.60 -15.00 -0.83
CA THR A 105 6.71 -14.29 0.45
C THR A 105 6.10 -12.88 0.62
N GLY A 106 5.30 -12.31 -0.30
CA GLY A 106 4.62 -11.03 -0.08
C GLY A 106 5.51 -9.77 -0.06
N VAL A 107 6.80 -9.91 -0.39
CA VAL A 107 7.73 -8.76 -0.44
C VAL A 107 7.66 -7.98 -1.76
N ASN A 108 7.13 -8.60 -2.82
CA ASN A 108 6.82 -7.91 -4.07
C ASN A 108 5.43 -7.27 -3.96
N ARG A 109 5.31 -6.01 -4.30
CA ARG A 109 4.09 -5.23 -4.03
C ARG A 109 3.62 -4.42 -5.21
N ILE A 110 2.30 -4.21 -5.27
CA ILE A 110 1.68 -3.17 -6.06
C ILE A 110 1.28 -2.04 -5.11
N GLU A 111 1.94 -0.91 -5.26
CA GLU A 111 1.70 0.28 -4.43
C GLU A 111 0.44 1.00 -4.90
N HIS A 112 -0.34 1.50 -3.98
CA HIS A 112 -1.63 2.16 -4.11
C HIS A 112 -2.76 1.21 -4.49
N SER A 113 -2.66 0.49 -5.60
CA SER A 113 -3.69 -0.49 -6.04
C SER A 113 -5.12 0.06 -6.00
N THR A 114 -5.27 1.38 -6.25
CA THR A 114 -6.49 2.13 -5.91
C THR A 114 -7.75 1.54 -6.54
N LEU A 115 -7.68 1.10 -7.80
CA LEU A 115 -8.80 0.46 -8.49
C LEU A 115 -8.49 -0.99 -8.88
N ALA A 116 -7.77 -1.71 -8.01
CA ALA A 116 -7.51 -3.13 -8.24
C ALA A 116 -8.82 -3.92 -8.38
N ARG A 117 -9.02 -4.56 -9.53
CA ARG A 117 -10.20 -5.37 -9.83
C ARG A 117 -10.18 -6.71 -9.09
N PRO A 118 -11.34 -7.37 -8.89
CA PRO A 118 -11.40 -8.68 -8.22
C PRO A 118 -10.52 -9.77 -8.87
N ASP A 119 -10.44 -9.78 -10.20
CA ASP A 119 -9.56 -10.70 -10.95
C ASP A 119 -8.07 -10.44 -10.68
N GLN A 120 -7.69 -9.17 -10.56
CA GLN A 120 -6.33 -8.77 -10.23
C GLN A 120 -5.94 -9.14 -8.80
N LEU A 121 -6.85 -8.99 -7.82
CA LEU A 121 -6.60 -9.41 -6.44
C LEU A 121 -6.38 -10.92 -6.34
N LYS A 122 -7.18 -11.73 -7.06
CA LYS A 122 -6.96 -13.18 -7.15
C LYS A 122 -5.63 -13.52 -7.79
N ARG A 123 -5.26 -12.79 -8.85
CA ARG A 123 -3.97 -12.97 -9.52
C ARG A 123 -2.81 -12.58 -8.61
N MET A 124 -2.91 -11.48 -7.85
CA MET A 124 -1.93 -11.09 -6.84
C MET A 124 -1.72 -12.22 -5.84
N LYS A 125 -2.79 -12.80 -5.30
CA LYS A 125 -2.72 -13.93 -4.38
C LYS A 125 -1.98 -15.13 -5.00
N THR A 126 -2.32 -15.51 -6.23
CA THR A 126 -1.67 -16.62 -6.94
C THR A 126 -0.17 -16.38 -7.16
N LEU A 127 0.20 -15.14 -7.45
CA LEU A 127 1.59 -14.74 -7.71
C LEU A 127 2.39 -14.47 -6.43
N GLY A 128 1.77 -14.44 -5.24
CA GLY A 128 2.43 -14.05 -3.99
C GLY A 128 2.82 -12.57 -3.98
N VAL A 129 2.07 -11.72 -4.68
CA VAL A 129 2.21 -10.26 -4.71
C VAL A 129 1.16 -9.65 -3.80
N GLU A 130 1.52 -8.65 -3.02
CA GLU A 130 0.59 -8.03 -2.09
C GLU A 130 0.31 -6.57 -2.47
N PRO A 131 -0.95 -6.09 -2.35
CA PRO A 131 -1.26 -4.69 -2.53
C PRO A 131 -0.95 -3.87 -1.29
N THR A 132 -0.70 -2.58 -1.48
CA THR A 132 -0.75 -1.59 -0.41
C THR A 132 -1.76 -0.49 -0.80
N PHE A 133 -2.58 -0.04 0.14
CA PHE A 133 -3.62 0.93 -0.14
C PHE A 133 -3.31 2.31 0.46
N LEU A 134 -3.40 3.34 -0.38
CA LEU A 134 -3.35 4.73 0.08
C LEU A 134 -4.73 5.11 0.66
N MET A 135 -5.02 4.66 1.86
CA MET A 135 -6.35 4.81 2.48
C MET A 135 -6.80 6.28 2.62
N ASN A 136 -5.86 7.21 2.57
CA ASN A 136 -6.17 8.64 2.50
C ASN A 136 -6.86 9.06 1.18
N HIS A 137 -6.85 8.23 0.12
CA HIS A 137 -7.70 8.43 -1.06
C HIS A 137 -9.19 8.43 -0.67
N VAL A 138 -9.63 7.46 0.13
CA VAL A 138 -11.01 7.41 0.63
C VAL A 138 -11.29 8.63 1.52
N PHE A 139 -10.38 8.93 2.45
CA PHE A 139 -10.59 9.99 3.44
C PHE A 139 -10.70 11.38 2.81
N PHE A 140 -9.75 11.75 1.94
CA PHE A 140 -9.68 13.10 1.36
C PHE A 140 -10.39 13.22 0.02
N TYR A 141 -10.39 12.17 -0.79
CA TYR A 141 -10.80 12.25 -2.19
C TYR A 141 -11.99 11.34 -2.55
N GLY A 142 -12.56 10.60 -1.58
CA GLY A 142 -13.65 9.65 -1.84
C GLY A 142 -14.82 10.26 -2.59
N ALA A 143 -15.28 11.47 -2.21
CA ALA A 143 -16.32 12.20 -2.90
C ALA A 143 -15.93 12.55 -4.35
N ALA A 144 -14.71 13.06 -4.57
CA ALA A 144 -14.24 13.39 -5.91
C ALA A 144 -14.09 12.15 -6.80
N TYR A 145 -13.66 11.03 -6.24
CA TYR A 145 -13.56 9.76 -6.95
C TYR A 145 -14.94 9.27 -7.39
N ARG A 146 -15.94 9.37 -6.51
CA ARG A 146 -17.33 9.01 -6.82
C ARG A 146 -17.97 9.93 -7.85
N ASP A 147 -17.82 11.25 -7.69
CA ASP A 147 -18.64 12.22 -8.43
C ASP A 147 -17.95 12.78 -9.68
N GLN A 148 -16.60 12.73 -9.76
CA GLN A 148 -15.84 13.43 -10.81
C GLN A 148 -14.87 12.52 -11.58
N LEU A 149 -14.42 11.40 -10.99
CA LEU A 149 -13.35 10.61 -11.59
C LEU A 149 -13.83 9.25 -12.12
N PHE A 150 -14.63 8.50 -11.34
CA PHE A 150 -14.93 7.11 -11.67
C PHE A 150 -16.41 6.76 -11.70
N GLY A 151 -17.26 7.60 -11.12
CA GLY A 151 -18.67 7.27 -10.87
C GLY A 151 -18.84 6.37 -9.63
N PRO A 152 -20.09 6.22 -9.14
CA PRO A 152 -20.39 5.56 -7.87
C PRO A 152 -19.96 4.09 -7.84
N GLU A 153 -20.18 3.33 -8.90
CA GLU A 153 -19.87 1.90 -8.95
C GLU A 153 -18.36 1.62 -8.82
N ARG A 154 -17.53 2.29 -9.63
CA ARG A 154 -16.07 2.09 -9.60
C ARG A 154 -15.48 2.63 -8.31
N ALA A 155 -15.95 3.81 -7.85
CA ALA A 155 -15.50 4.39 -6.60
C ALA A 155 -15.86 3.53 -5.37
N ALA A 156 -16.97 2.79 -5.43
CA ALA A 156 -17.34 1.85 -4.36
C ALA A 156 -16.31 0.73 -4.17
N PHE A 157 -15.52 0.43 -5.17
CA PHE A 157 -14.47 -0.60 -5.11
C PHE A 157 -13.05 -0.04 -4.96
N MET A 158 -12.90 1.26 -4.73
CA MET A 158 -11.57 1.86 -4.52
C MET A 158 -10.91 1.36 -3.23
N ASP A 159 -9.58 1.22 -3.27
CA ASP A 159 -8.77 0.72 -2.13
C ASP A 159 -9.44 -0.51 -1.48
N PRO A 160 -9.54 -1.67 -2.18
CA PRO A 160 -10.47 -2.75 -1.88
C PRO A 160 -10.00 -3.67 -0.74
N ALA A 161 -9.78 -3.10 0.45
CA ALA A 161 -9.32 -3.82 1.64
C ALA A 161 -10.29 -4.95 2.06
N GLY A 162 -11.61 -4.70 2.00
CA GLY A 162 -12.61 -5.72 2.31
C GLY A 162 -12.56 -6.91 1.35
N ALA A 163 -12.29 -6.68 0.07
CA ALA A 163 -12.10 -7.76 -0.89
C ALA A 163 -10.83 -8.57 -0.58
N CYS A 164 -9.74 -7.91 -0.18
CA CYS A 164 -8.52 -8.61 0.24
C CYS A 164 -8.78 -9.51 1.46
N VAL A 165 -9.52 -9.03 2.47
CA VAL A 165 -9.90 -9.85 3.64
C VAL A 165 -10.70 -11.08 3.20
N ARG A 166 -11.71 -10.92 2.34
CA ARG A 166 -12.51 -12.05 1.84
C ARG A 166 -11.71 -13.06 1.02
N GLU A 167 -10.75 -12.59 0.25
CA GLU A 167 -9.86 -13.46 -0.53
C GLU A 167 -8.72 -14.08 0.32
N GLY A 168 -8.52 -13.61 1.56
CA GLY A 168 -7.35 -13.99 2.37
C GLY A 168 -6.02 -13.56 1.72
N LEU A 169 -6.03 -12.38 1.07
CA LEU A 169 -4.85 -11.74 0.50
C LEU A 169 -4.32 -10.71 1.51
N PRO A 170 -3.10 -10.86 2.04
CA PRO A 170 -2.49 -9.85 2.89
C PRO A 170 -2.34 -8.51 2.17
N PHE A 171 -2.47 -7.42 2.90
CA PHE A 171 -2.33 -6.05 2.38
C PHE A 171 -1.86 -5.10 3.47
N THR A 172 -1.41 -3.92 3.10
CA THR A 172 -1.07 -2.87 4.05
C THR A 172 -1.74 -1.54 3.72
N LEU A 173 -1.71 -0.63 4.69
CA LEU A 173 -2.24 0.73 4.56
C LEU A 173 -1.10 1.73 4.69
N HIS A 174 -1.11 2.78 3.85
CA HIS A 174 -0.11 3.83 3.91
C HIS A 174 -0.70 5.23 3.68
N THR A 175 0.08 6.26 3.99
CA THR A 175 -0.29 7.67 3.83
C THR A 175 0.34 8.31 2.60
N ASP A 176 1.36 7.68 2.02
CA ASP A 176 2.19 8.24 0.96
C ASP A 176 2.74 9.65 1.32
N GLY A 177 3.25 9.78 2.56
CA GLY A 177 3.82 11.05 3.00
C GLY A 177 5.02 11.48 2.14
N PRO A 178 5.09 12.75 1.71
CA PRO A 178 4.30 13.91 2.13
C PRO A 178 3.06 14.19 1.26
N CYS A 179 2.64 13.32 0.33
CA CYS A 179 1.46 13.52 -0.52
C CYS A 179 0.18 13.68 0.30
N SER A 180 0.13 13.01 1.46
CA SER A 180 -0.91 13.25 2.47
C SER A 180 -0.30 13.25 3.88
N PRO A 181 -0.97 13.90 4.86
CA PRO A 181 -0.45 13.97 6.23
C PRO A 181 -0.27 12.57 6.82
N LEU A 182 0.79 12.38 7.62
CA LEU A 182 0.97 11.17 8.42
C LEU A 182 -0.18 11.02 9.42
N GLY A 183 -0.57 9.79 9.74
CA GLY A 183 -1.66 9.55 10.69
C GLY A 183 -2.16 8.11 10.67
N THR A 184 -1.47 7.20 11.37
CA THR A 184 -1.81 5.78 11.41
C THR A 184 -3.23 5.51 11.91
N LEU A 185 -3.65 6.20 12.99
CA LEU A 185 -5.01 6.04 13.53
C LEU A 185 -6.09 6.52 12.53
N ARG A 186 -5.78 7.51 11.68
CA ARG A 186 -6.68 7.92 10.60
C ARG A 186 -6.78 6.83 9.53
N LEU A 187 -5.68 6.17 9.16
CA LEU A 187 -5.73 5.05 8.24
C LEU A 187 -6.63 3.94 8.77
N ILE A 188 -6.47 3.57 10.05
CA ILE A 188 -7.31 2.58 10.72
C ILE A 188 -8.77 3.01 10.69
N GLN A 189 -9.09 4.22 11.16
CA GLN A 189 -10.46 4.72 11.14
C GLN A 189 -11.07 4.69 9.74
N THR A 190 -10.33 5.17 8.74
CA THR A 190 -10.83 5.24 7.36
C THR A 190 -11.08 3.85 6.77
N ALA A 191 -10.20 2.89 7.03
CA ALA A 191 -10.39 1.51 6.58
C ALA A 191 -11.63 0.86 7.21
N VAL A 192 -11.95 1.20 8.46
CA VAL A 192 -13.11 0.68 9.19
C VAL A 192 -14.40 1.40 8.80
N THR A 193 -14.38 2.71 8.62
CA THR A 193 -15.60 3.52 8.41
C THR A 193 -15.87 3.85 6.95
N ARG A 194 -14.85 3.85 6.11
CA ARG A 194 -14.91 4.28 4.71
C ARG A 194 -15.42 5.71 4.53
N ARG A 195 -15.30 6.54 5.56
CA ARG A 195 -15.88 7.89 5.61
C ARG A 195 -14.95 8.91 4.93
N CYS A 196 -15.52 9.66 3.98
CA CYS A 196 -14.89 10.82 3.36
C CYS A 196 -15.07 12.05 4.24
N ILE A 197 -13.99 12.80 4.48
CA ILE A 197 -14.05 14.01 5.34
C ILE A 197 -14.76 15.19 4.66
N VAL A 198 -14.80 15.22 3.32
CA VAL A 198 -15.31 16.35 2.55
C VAL A 198 -16.82 16.51 2.69
N ASP A 199 -17.56 15.40 2.56
CA ASP A 199 -19.03 15.38 2.55
C ASP A 199 -19.64 14.40 3.55
N ASN A 200 -18.81 13.80 4.39
CA ASN A 200 -19.19 12.79 5.37
C ASN A 200 -19.83 11.52 4.78
N SER A 201 -19.75 11.33 3.48
CA SER A 201 -20.28 10.12 2.82
C SER A 201 -19.43 8.88 3.12
N ILE A 202 -20.05 7.70 3.03
CA ILE A 202 -19.38 6.42 3.11
C ILE A 202 -19.16 5.92 1.68
N VAL A 203 -17.88 5.71 1.30
CA VAL A 203 -17.51 5.31 -0.04
C VAL A 203 -17.11 3.83 -0.05
N GLY A 204 -17.93 3.01 -0.72
CA GLY A 204 -17.72 1.57 -0.81
C GLY A 204 -17.80 0.87 0.55
N PRO A 205 -18.97 0.85 1.23
CA PRO A 205 -19.13 0.24 2.55
C PRO A 205 -18.72 -1.24 2.58
N ASP A 206 -18.87 -1.98 1.48
CA ASP A 206 -18.46 -3.38 1.36
C ASP A 206 -16.94 -3.59 1.41
N GLN A 207 -16.16 -2.51 1.33
CA GLN A 207 -14.71 -2.51 1.47
C GLN A 207 -14.26 -2.12 2.88
N ALA A 208 -15.19 -1.88 3.81
CA ALA A 208 -14.87 -1.70 5.22
C ALA A 208 -14.33 -3.00 5.83
N ILE A 209 -13.39 -2.87 6.77
CA ILE A 209 -12.75 -3.99 7.46
C ILE A 209 -12.87 -3.85 8.97
N ALA A 210 -12.66 -4.93 9.70
CA ALA A 210 -12.63 -4.90 11.15
C ALA A 210 -11.42 -4.09 11.68
N VAL A 211 -11.54 -3.54 12.89
CA VAL A 211 -10.47 -2.79 13.55
C VAL A 211 -9.19 -3.65 13.67
N GLU A 212 -9.33 -4.93 13.97
CA GLU A 212 -8.21 -5.87 14.08
C GLU A 212 -7.45 -5.98 12.76
N GLU A 213 -8.16 -6.14 11.63
CA GLU A 213 -7.53 -6.23 10.31
C GLU A 213 -6.82 -4.92 9.93
N ALA A 214 -7.42 -3.77 10.25
CA ALA A 214 -6.81 -2.47 10.01
C ALA A 214 -5.54 -2.26 10.85
N ILE A 215 -5.51 -2.72 12.11
CA ILE A 215 -4.31 -2.69 12.96
C ILE A 215 -3.23 -3.62 12.39
N ARG A 216 -3.57 -4.83 11.99
CA ARG A 216 -2.64 -5.77 11.36
C ARG A 216 -2.01 -5.18 10.09
N ALA A 217 -2.80 -4.50 9.28
CA ALA A 217 -2.35 -3.89 8.03
C ALA A 217 -1.32 -2.75 8.22
N VAL A 218 -1.27 -2.12 9.39
CA VAL A 218 -0.29 -1.08 9.72
C VAL A 218 0.80 -1.56 10.69
N THR A 219 0.79 -2.82 11.10
CA THR A 219 1.76 -3.42 12.04
C THR A 219 2.36 -4.71 11.50
N SER A 220 1.80 -5.87 11.81
CA SER A 220 2.37 -7.18 11.48
C SER A 220 2.45 -7.44 9.96
N GLN A 221 1.43 -7.07 9.19
CA GLN A 221 1.46 -7.21 7.74
C GLN A 221 2.46 -6.22 7.11
N ALA A 222 2.53 -4.98 7.62
CA ALA A 222 3.53 -4.01 7.17
C ALA A 222 4.96 -4.50 7.42
N ALA A 223 5.22 -5.09 8.60
CA ALA A 223 6.51 -5.70 8.90
C ALA A 223 6.83 -6.88 7.97
N ALA A 224 5.84 -7.71 7.64
CA ALA A 224 6.00 -8.82 6.70
C ALA A 224 6.33 -8.33 5.29
N GLN A 225 5.62 -7.34 4.79
CA GLN A 225 5.83 -6.78 3.44
C GLN A 225 7.19 -6.11 3.25
N ILE A 226 7.88 -5.72 4.32
CA ILE A 226 9.27 -5.24 4.26
C ILE A 226 10.29 -6.29 4.70
N GLY A 227 9.88 -7.56 4.80
CA GLY A 227 10.76 -8.66 5.17
C GLY A 227 11.26 -8.62 6.62
N GLN A 228 10.60 -7.89 7.53
CA GLN A 228 11.02 -7.67 8.91
C GLN A 228 10.14 -8.37 9.95
N ALA A 229 9.23 -9.25 9.56
CA ALA A 229 8.27 -9.90 10.46
C ALA A 229 8.92 -10.66 11.63
N LYS A 230 10.16 -11.14 11.46
CA LYS A 230 10.91 -11.80 12.52
C LYS A 230 11.46 -10.84 13.57
N ARG A 231 11.58 -9.55 13.23
CA ARG A 231 12.24 -8.53 14.05
C ARG A 231 11.26 -7.55 14.70
N ILE A 232 10.20 -7.16 13.97
CA ILE A 232 9.22 -6.14 14.37
C ILE A 232 7.79 -6.55 13.99
N GLY A 233 6.80 -5.74 14.35
CA GLY A 233 5.40 -5.85 13.90
C GLY A 233 4.46 -6.53 14.87
N THR A 234 4.98 -7.23 15.88
CA THR A 234 4.20 -7.85 16.96
C THR A 234 4.94 -7.73 18.30
N LEU A 235 4.20 -7.82 19.41
CA LEU A 235 4.75 -7.81 20.77
C LEU A 235 5.04 -9.24 21.22
N GLU A 236 6.06 -9.86 20.63
CA GLU A 236 6.51 -11.22 20.94
C GLU A 236 7.93 -11.19 21.54
N THR A 237 8.21 -12.12 22.44
CA THR A 237 9.55 -12.29 23.01
C THR A 237 10.58 -12.53 21.90
N GLY A 238 11.68 -11.80 21.93
CA GLY A 238 12.76 -11.88 20.94
C GLY A 238 12.64 -10.88 19.77
N LYS A 239 11.54 -10.12 19.70
CA LYS A 239 11.41 -8.99 18.78
C LYS A 239 11.80 -7.66 19.42
N GLU A 240 12.06 -6.65 18.61
CA GLU A 240 12.30 -5.29 19.11
C GLU A 240 11.06 -4.73 19.78
N ALA A 241 11.26 -4.00 20.87
CA ALA A 241 10.19 -3.34 21.60
C ALA A 241 9.80 -2.02 20.90
N ASP A 242 9.25 -2.15 19.68
CA ASP A 242 8.60 -1.08 18.94
C ASP A 242 7.12 -1.08 19.27
N LEU A 243 6.67 -0.12 20.09
CA LEU A 243 5.29 -0.08 20.56
C LEU A 243 4.77 1.35 20.75
N VAL A 244 3.45 1.48 20.78
CA VAL A 244 2.77 2.71 21.16
C VAL A 244 1.81 2.44 22.32
N ILE A 245 1.68 3.40 23.23
CA ILE A 245 0.66 3.40 24.28
C ILE A 245 -0.43 4.37 23.89
N LEU A 246 -1.64 3.85 23.74
CA LEU A 246 -2.82 4.61 23.37
C LEU A 246 -3.63 5.00 24.61
N GLY A 247 -4.17 6.21 24.62
CA GLY A 247 -5.00 6.71 25.73
C GLY A 247 -6.38 6.04 25.85
N LYS A 248 -6.83 5.35 24.80
CA LYS A 248 -8.06 4.55 24.78
C LYS A 248 -7.86 3.30 23.92
N ASP A 249 -8.63 2.27 24.21
CA ASP A 249 -8.66 1.02 23.46
C ASP A 249 -9.41 1.22 22.12
N PRO A 250 -8.75 1.05 20.96
CA PRO A 250 -9.38 1.25 19.65
C PRO A 250 -10.52 0.27 19.37
N PHE A 251 -10.58 -0.87 20.08
CA PHE A 251 -11.67 -1.85 19.95
C PHE A 251 -12.93 -1.46 20.73
N LYS A 252 -12.82 -0.49 21.66
CA LYS A 252 -13.92 -0.10 22.56
C LYS A 252 -14.49 1.30 22.30
N VAL A 253 -13.82 2.08 21.46
CA VAL A 253 -14.36 3.40 21.05
C VAL A 253 -15.27 3.24 19.83
N PRO A 254 -16.23 4.16 19.60
CA PRO A 254 -16.93 4.22 18.31
C PRO A 254 -15.94 4.35 17.15
N PRO A 255 -16.16 3.66 16.02
CA PRO A 255 -15.21 3.68 14.89
C PRO A 255 -14.83 5.10 14.42
N ASP A 256 -15.77 6.06 14.42
CA ASP A 256 -15.54 7.45 14.04
C ASP A 256 -14.70 8.25 15.09
N GLU A 257 -14.30 7.64 16.19
CA GLU A 257 -13.49 8.22 17.24
C GLU A 257 -12.04 7.70 17.29
N ILE A 258 -11.71 6.69 16.48
CA ILE A 258 -10.40 6.03 16.51
C ILE A 258 -9.27 7.03 16.25
N MET A 259 -9.40 7.92 15.27
CA MET A 259 -8.35 8.90 14.95
C MET A 259 -8.16 9.97 16.01
N LYS A 260 -9.11 10.13 16.94
CA LYS A 260 -9.04 11.07 18.07
C LYS A 260 -8.35 10.47 19.29
N ILE A 261 -8.02 9.18 19.27
CA ILE A 261 -7.30 8.52 20.37
C ILE A 261 -5.92 9.16 20.48
N LYS A 262 -5.61 9.64 21.67
CA LYS A 262 -4.30 10.24 21.97
C LYS A 262 -3.24 9.14 22.04
N VAL A 263 -2.13 9.31 21.32
CA VAL A 263 -0.91 8.53 21.57
C VAL A 263 -0.27 9.09 22.84
N SER A 264 -0.13 8.28 23.87
CA SER A 264 0.47 8.66 25.14
C SER A 264 1.98 8.49 25.11
N GLU A 265 2.46 7.38 24.56
CA GLU A 265 3.89 7.12 24.43
C GLU A 265 4.20 6.38 23.12
N THR A 266 5.42 6.59 22.60
CA THR A 266 5.99 5.81 21.51
C THR A 266 7.37 5.34 21.91
N TRP A 267 7.61 4.05 21.69
CA TRP A 267 8.87 3.36 22.01
C TRP A 267 9.44 2.74 20.74
N VAL A 268 10.75 2.85 20.57
CA VAL A 268 11.49 2.24 19.45
C VAL A 268 12.70 1.50 20.01
N SER A 269 12.79 0.21 19.73
CA SER A 269 13.83 -0.69 20.26
C SER A 269 13.98 -0.59 21.79
N GLY A 270 12.88 -0.40 22.51
CA GLY A 270 12.87 -0.29 23.97
C GLY A 270 13.24 1.09 24.53
N GLU A 271 13.48 2.07 23.69
CA GLU A 271 13.70 3.47 24.08
C GLU A 271 12.43 4.31 23.87
N LYS A 272 12.01 5.04 24.91
CA LYS A 272 10.91 5.99 24.77
C LYS A 272 11.34 7.20 23.98
N ILE A 273 10.69 7.44 22.82
CA ILE A 273 10.99 8.56 21.93
C ILE A 273 9.91 9.65 21.95
N PHE A 274 8.75 9.38 22.56
CA PHE A 274 7.66 10.32 22.70
C PHE A 274 6.83 10.00 23.96
N GLY A 275 6.33 11.04 24.65
CA GLY A 275 5.45 10.96 25.82
C GLY A 275 6.05 11.38 27.15
#